data_2ac60447859b57ac4ee2d8c490d5e3f9
#
_entry.id   2ac60447859b57ac4ee2d8c490d5e3f9
#
_cell.length_a   1.000
_cell.length_b   1.000
_cell.length_c   1.000
_cell.angle_alpha   90.00
_cell.angle_beta   90.00
_cell.angle_gamma   90.00
#
_symmetry.space_group_name_H-M   'P 1'
#
loop_
_entity.id
_entity.type
_entity.pdbx_description
1 polymer ?
#
loop_
_entity_poly.entity_id
_entity_poly.type
_entity_poly.pdbx_seq_one_letter_code
_entity_poly.pdbx_strand_id
1 'polypeptide(L)'
;MSTVLLDPSPRKKEDIFTTAALLELSVFHQLIEFDGSNRADFYNKHIEDADFIIGQPDLDTSLLKRAKKLKAVFNVESNFLPNIDYPFCFGRGIRVLTPSSVFSVPVAEIAIGMLLSLARGIHSAHGDFVKGKELYGLEGNTESELISGTDLGFIGFGDLGKAIHKLLQGFNPTIRVFDPWLTESYLLREG
;
A
#
# COMPACT_ATOMS: atom_id res chain seq x y z
N MET A 1 -17.32 20.20 -16.11
CA MET A 1 -17.18 18.77 -15.80
C MET A 1 -15.70 18.46 -15.91
N SER A 2 -15.07 17.84 -14.92
CA SER A 2 -13.65 17.50 -15.00
C SER A 2 -13.46 16.15 -15.69
N THR A 3 -12.29 15.97 -16.31
CA THR A 3 -11.92 14.77 -17.04
C THR A 3 -11.04 13.87 -16.19
N VAL A 4 -11.42 12.59 -16.06
CA VAL A 4 -10.69 11.56 -15.34
C VAL A 4 -10.20 10.51 -16.34
N LEU A 5 -8.90 10.29 -16.39
CA LEU A 5 -8.33 9.14 -17.09
C LEU A 5 -8.33 7.95 -16.14
N LEU A 6 -8.99 6.87 -16.53
CA LEU A 6 -9.11 5.65 -15.74
C LEU A 6 -8.33 4.51 -16.39
N ASP A 7 -7.19 4.18 -15.81
CA ASP A 7 -6.30 3.09 -16.21
C ASP A 7 -5.92 2.26 -14.97
N PRO A 8 -6.84 1.41 -14.49
CA PRO A 8 -6.69 0.72 -13.21
C PRO A 8 -5.62 -0.37 -13.21
N SER A 9 -5.05 -0.72 -14.35
CA SER A 9 -4.01 -1.76 -14.44
C SER A 9 -2.84 -1.49 -13.48
N PRO A 10 -2.31 -2.52 -12.79
CA PRO A 10 -2.54 -3.95 -13.00
C PRO A 10 -3.86 -4.51 -12.41
N ARG A 11 -4.64 -3.68 -11.70
CA ARG A 11 -5.93 -4.09 -11.13
C ARG A 11 -7.04 -3.99 -12.17
N LYS A 12 -8.18 -4.63 -11.89
CA LYS A 12 -9.40 -4.43 -12.67
C LYS A 12 -10.22 -3.31 -12.04
N LYS A 13 -11.06 -2.69 -12.84
CA LYS A 13 -11.97 -1.62 -12.41
C LYS A 13 -12.89 -2.08 -11.26
N GLU A 14 -13.34 -3.32 -11.33
CA GLU A 14 -14.21 -3.96 -10.35
C GLU A 14 -13.53 -4.24 -9.01
N ASP A 15 -12.18 -4.30 -8.99
CA ASP A 15 -11.39 -4.47 -7.77
C ASP A 15 -11.24 -3.14 -6.99
N ILE A 16 -11.44 -2.00 -7.70
CA ILE A 16 -11.22 -0.66 -7.14
C ILE A 16 -12.55 0.01 -6.78
N PHE A 17 -13.57 -0.19 -7.61
CA PHE A 17 -14.85 0.50 -7.47
C PHE A 17 -16.00 -0.47 -7.25
N THR A 18 -16.90 -0.10 -6.34
CA THR A 18 -18.27 -0.63 -6.39
C THR A 18 -19.02 -0.03 -7.57
N THR A 19 -20.05 -0.71 -8.06
CA THR A 19 -20.90 -0.19 -9.13
C THR A 19 -21.49 1.18 -8.80
N ALA A 20 -21.90 1.38 -7.54
CA ALA A 20 -22.45 2.66 -7.07
C ALA A 20 -21.41 3.79 -7.11
N ALA A 21 -20.18 3.53 -6.64
CA ALA A 21 -19.09 4.53 -6.65
C ALA A 21 -18.69 4.91 -8.08
N LEU A 22 -18.65 3.94 -8.99
CA LEU A 22 -18.33 4.21 -10.40
C LEU A 22 -19.42 5.04 -11.09
N LEU A 23 -20.71 4.74 -10.81
CA LEU A 23 -21.82 5.54 -11.29
C LEU A 23 -21.76 6.96 -10.76
N GLU A 24 -21.53 7.14 -9.47
CA GLU A 24 -21.39 8.47 -8.86
C GLU A 24 -20.24 9.25 -9.51
N LEU A 25 -19.08 8.61 -9.69
CA LEU A 25 -17.95 9.23 -10.37
C LEU A 25 -18.31 9.68 -11.80
N SER A 26 -19.05 8.87 -12.54
CA SER A 26 -19.49 9.16 -13.93
C SER A 26 -20.51 10.28 -14.03
N VAL A 27 -21.30 10.53 -12.98
CA VAL A 27 -22.26 11.65 -12.94
C VAL A 27 -21.56 13.00 -12.85
N PHE A 28 -20.47 13.07 -12.07
CA PHE A 28 -19.77 14.34 -11.81
C PHE A 28 -18.59 14.58 -12.76
N HIS A 29 -18.07 13.54 -13.41
CA HIS A 29 -16.85 13.59 -14.21
C HIS A 29 -17.02 12.88 -15.55
N GLN A 30 -16.28 13.37 -16.55
CA GLN A 30 -16.11 12.64 -17.80
C GLN A 30 -15.04 11.57 -17.59
N LEU A 31 -15.41 10.30 -17.68
CA LEU A 31 -14.46 9.19 -17.60
C LEU A 31 -13.96 8.83 -18.99
N ILE A 32 -12.65 8.77 -19.16
CA ILE A 32 -11.96 8.23 -20.34
C ILE A 32 -11.23 7.00 -19.88
N GLU A 33 -11.76 5.83 -20.21
CA GLU A 33 -11.21 4.54 -19.79
C GLU A 33 -10.15 4.06 -20.78
N PHE A 34 -9.06 3.51 -20.25
CA PHE A 34 -8.05 2.82 -21.04
C PHE A 34 -8.61 1.49 -21.54
N ASP A 35 -8.56 1.27 -22.84
CA ASP A 35 -9.16 0.12 -23.53
C ASP A 35 -8.24 -1.11 -23.60
N GLY A 36 -7.05 -1.06 -22.97
CA GLY A 36 -6.06 -2.13 -23.00
C GLY A 36 -5.14 -2.13 -24.23
N SER A 37 -5.22 -1.13 -25.10
CA SER A 37 -4.39 -1.00 -26.29
C SER A 37 -2.97 -0.50 -25.97
N ASN A 38 -2.47 0.53 -26.64
CA ASN A 38 -1.19 1.16 -26.33
C ASN A 38 -1.35 2.24 -25.27
N ARG A 39 -0.79 2.00 -24.07
CA ARG A 39 -0.87 2.93 -22.95
C ARG A 39 -0.19 4.28 -23.24
N ALA A 40 0.94 4.27 -23.92
CA ALA A 40 1.64 5.50 -24.27
C ALA A 40 0.80 6.38 -25.21
N ASP A 41 0.16 5.78 -26.21
CA ASP A 41 -0.72 6.49 -27.14
C ASP A 41 -1.95 7.04 -26.42
N PHE A 42 -2.54 6.26 -25.48
CA PHE A 42 -3.66 6.70 -24.67
C PHE A 42 -3.32 7.97 -23.87
N TYR A 43 -2.21 7.95 -23.12
CA TYR A 43 -1.81 9.14 -22.36
C TYR A 43 -1.38 10.29 -23.27
N ASN A 44 -0.65 10.03 -24.33
CA ASN A 44 -0.29 11.06 -25.30
C ASN A 44 -1.50 11.78 -25.90
N LYS A 45 -2.59 11.06 -26.11
CA LYS A 45 -3.82 11.60 -26.69
C LYS A 45 -4.64 12.41 -25.70
N HIS A 46 -4.68 12.00 -24.42
CA HIS A 46 -5.68 12.51 -23.47
C HIS A 46 -5.10 13.36 -22.33
N ILE A 47 -3.78 13.38 -22.15
CA ILE A 47 -3.15 14.00 -20.98
C ILE A 47 -3.40 15.51 -20.85
N GLU A 48 -3.54 16.21 -21.96
CA GLU A 48 -3.72 17.68 -21.97
C GLU A 48 -5.08 18.10 -21.39
N ASP A 49 -6.07 17.24 -21.48
CA ASP A 49 -7.42 17.47 -20.99
C ASP A 49 -7.69 16.83 -19.63
N ALA A 50 -6.78 16.04 -19.12
CA ALA A 50 -6.92 15.34 -17.85
C ALA A 50 -6.87 16.29 -16.66
N ASP A 51 -7.91 16.27 -15.83
CA ASP A 51 -7.90 16.88 -14.50
C ASP A 51 -7.40 15.89 -13.44
N PHE A 52 -7.72 14.61 -13.59
CA PHE A 52 -7.36 13.54 -12.68
C PHE A 52 -6.96 12.28 -13.43
N ILE A 53 -6.08 11.50 -12.83
CA ILE A 53 -5.71 10.18 -13.29
C ILE A 53 -5.96 9.20 -12.15
N ILE A 54 -6.61 8.08 -12.44
CA ILE A 54 -6.76 6.94 -11.53
C ILE A 54 -6.06 5.76 -12.21
N GLY A 55 -4.90 5.37 -11.69
CA GLY A 55 -4.06 4.36 -12.32
C GLY A 55 -2.62 4.38 -11.84
N GLN A 56 -1.79 3.61 -12.53
CA GLN A 56 -0.35 3.50 -12.25
C GLN A 56 0.47 3.81 -13.53
N PRO A 57 0.28 4.98 -14.17
CA PRO A 57 0.94 5.31 -15.42
C PRO A 57 2.42 5.67 -15.25
N ASP A 58 3.17 5.55 -16.35
CA ASP A 58 4.47 6.18 -16.47
C ASP A 58 4.29 7.66 -16.87
N LEU A 59 4.58 8.55 -15.95
CA LEU A 59 4.45 10.00 -16.13
C LEU A 59 5.83 10.67 -16.02
N ASP A 60 6.51 10.74 -17.12
CA ASP A 60 7.77 11.49 -17.22
C ASP A 60 7.55 13.01 -17.24
N THR A 61 8.63 13.77 -17.09
CA THR A 61 8.59 15.25 -17.15
C THR A 61 8.00 15.77 -18.46
N SER A 62 8.21 15.08 -19.59
CA SER A 62 7.73 15.54 -20.90
C SER A 62 6.22 15.46 -21.00
N LEU A 63 5.65 14.36 -20.54
CA LEU A 63 4.21 14.14 -20.50
C LEU A 63 3.54 15.06 -19.47
N LEU A 64 4.14 15.20 -18.28
CA LEU A 64 3.65 16.07 -17.21
C LEU A 64 3.68 17.55 -17.58
N LYS A 65 4.61 18.02 -18.42
CA LYS A 65 4.61 19.40 -18.96
C LYS A 65 3.39 19.67 -19.82
N ARG A 66 2.84 18.65 -20.49
CA ARG A 66 1.63 18.76 -21.31
C ARG A 66 0.37 18.71 -20.46
N ALA A 67 0.40 18.07 -19.31
CA ALA A 67 -0.71 17.87 -18.37
C ALA A 67 -1.07 19.19 -17.63
N LYS A 68 -1.52 20.20 -18.36
CA LYS A 68 -1.71 21.57 -17.82
C LYS A 68 -2.86 21.67 -16.82
N LYS A 69 -3.86 20.82 -16.94
CA LYS A 69 -5.06 20.79 -16.09
C LYS A 69 -4.97 19.79 -14.93
N LEU A 70 -3.92 18.94 -14.92
CA LEU A 70 -3.80 17.84 -13.96
C LEU A 70 -3.64 18.36 -12.52
N LYS A 71 -4.53 17.89 -11.65
CA LYS A 71 -4.62 18.26 -10.24
C LYS A 71 -4.14 17.15 -9.31
N ALA A 72 -4.47 15.89 -9.67
CA ALA A 72 -4.05 14.74 -8.87
C ALA A 72 -3.92 13.46 -9.70
N VAL A 73 -3.04 12.59 -9.23
CA VAL A 73 -2.91 11.19 -9.63
C VAL A 73 -3.26 10.32 -8.43
N PHE A 74 -4.19 9.42 -8.60
CA PHE A 74 -4.58 8.42 -7.62
C PHE A 74 -3.98 7.08 -8.03
N ASN A 75 -2.87 6.71 -7.39
CA ASN A 75 -2.25 5.42 -7.63
C ASN A 75 -3.20 4.29 -7.21
N VAL A 76 -3.16 3.17 -7.91
CA VAL A 76 -3.94 1.97 -7.58
C VAL A 76 -3.13 0.98 -6.74
N GLU A 77 -1.82 1.21 -6.64
CA GLU A 77 -0.92 0.50 -5.74
C GLU A 77 -0.42 1.42 -4.62
N SER A 78 -0.10 0.83 -3.46
CA SER A 78 0.26 1.61 -2.28
C SER A 78 1.69 2.18 -2.29
N ASN A 79 2.53 1.79 -3.25
CA ASN A 79 3.91 2.23 -3.32
C ASN A 79 4.09 3.45 -4.25
N PHE A 80 5.03 4.31 -3.88
CA PHE A 80 5.59 5.31 -4.78
C PHE A 80 6.66 4.63 -5.66
N LEU A 81 6.21 4.11 -6.80
CA LEU A 81 7.09 3.47 -7.78
C LEU A 81 7.83 4.54 -8.61
N PRO A 82 8.98 4.21 -9.23
CA PRO A 82 9.76 5.18 -10.02
C PRO A 82 9.15 5.44 -11.41
N ASN A 83 7.84 5.48 -11.51
CA ASN A 83 7.07 5.68 -12.73
C ASN A 83 6.54 7.12 -12.89
N ILE A 84 6.69 7.97 -11.89
CA ILE A 84 6.21 9.35 -11.90
C ILE A 84 7.37 10.29 -11.51
N ASP A 85 7.51 11.40 -12.21
CA ASP A 85 8.38 12.50 -11.78
C ASP A 85 7.72 13.25 -10.60
N TYR A 86 7.87 12.70 -9.38
CA TYR A 86 7.29 13.26 -8.16
C TYR A 86 7.77 14.70 -7.87
N PRO A 87 9.08 15.02 -7.99
CA PRO A 87 9.55 16.39 -7.81
C PRO A 87 8.83 17.38 -8.72
N PHE A 88 8.62 17.03 -9.98
CA PHE A 88 7.88 17.86 -10.92
C PHE A 88 6.40 18.00 -10.53
N CYS A 89 5.75 16.90 -10.15
CA CYS A 89 4.36 16.92 -9.69
C CYS A 89 4.20 17.86 -8.49
N PHE A 90 5.01 17.67 -7.45
CA PHE A 90 4.90 18.45 -6.22
C PHE A 90 5.28 19.92 -6.44
N GLY A 91 6.28 20.20 -7.27
CA GLY A 91 6.65 21.58 -7.65
C GLY A 91 5.54 22.32 -8.39
N ARG A 92 4.63 21.62 -9.06
CA ARG A 92 3.44 22.16 -9.72
C ARG A 92 2.15 22.09 -8.91
N GLY A 93 2.20 21.57 -7.70
CA GLY A 93 1.01 21.37 -6.84
C GLY A 93 0.12 20.21 -7.30
N ILE A 94 0.61 19.31 -8.16
CA ILE A 94 -0.09 18.08 -8.54
C ILE A 94 0.04 17.09 -7.38
N ARG A 95 -1.06 16.65 -6.83
CA ARG A 95 -1.07 15.68 -5.74
C ARG A 95 -0.92 14.26 -6.28
N VAL A 96 -0.06 13.46 -5.65
CA VAL A 96 0.01 12.02 -5.92
C VAL A 96 -0.41 11.30 -4.65
N LEU A 97 -1.48 10.53 -4.75
CA LEU A 97 -2.14 9.84 -3.64
C LEU A 97 -2.02 8.33 -3.83
N THR A 98 -1.83 7.62 -2.74
CA THR A 98 -1.74 6.16 -2.73
C THR A 98 -2.82 5.57 -1.81
N PRO A 99 -3.32 4.34 -2.08
CA PRO A 99 -4.31 3.67 -1.26
C PRO A 99 -3.68 2.91 -0.08
N SER A 100 -2.57 3.39 0.50
CA SER A 100 -1.84 2.67 1.56
C SER A 100 -2.72 2.37 2.78
N SER A 101 -3.61 3.29 3.16
CA SER A 101 -4.54 3.10 4.27
C SER A 101 -5.55 1.96 4.03
N VAL A 102 -5.92 1.71 2.77
CA VAL A 102 -6.85 0.61 2.41
C VAL A 102 -6.18 -0.75 2.58
N PHE A 103 -4.89 -0.84 2.26
CA PHE A 103 -4.12 -2.10 2.36
C PHE A 103 -3.50 -2.34 3.73
N SER A 104 -3.50 -1.35 4.61
CA SER A 104 -2.78 -1.43 5.88
C SER A 104 -3.30 -2.56 6.79
N VAL A 105 -4.60 -2.74 6.89
CA VAL A 105 -5.19 -3.78 7.76
C VAL A 105 -4.89 -5.19 7.24
N PRO A 106 -5.24 -5.58 6.01
CA PRO A 106 -4.96 -6.94 5.54
C PRO A 106 -3.47 -7.26 5.50
N VAL A 107 -2.60 -6.30 5.19
CA VAL A 107 -1.16 -6.52 5.25
C VAL A 107 -0.66 -6.66 6.68
N ALA A 108 -1.22 -5.91 7.63
CA ALA A 108 -0.88 -6.07 9.05
C ALA A 108 -1.26 -7.46 9.58
N GLU A 109 -2.40 -8.01 9.18
CA GLU A 109 -2.80 -9.38 9.55
C GLU A 109 -1.80 -10.43 9.04
N ILE A 110 -1.36 -10.30 7.79
CA ILE A 110 -0.31 -11.17 7.24
C ILE A 110 1.00 -11.02 8.04
N ALA A 111 1.40 -9.78 8.35
CA ALA A 111 2.61 -9.53 9.11
C ALA A 111 2.58 -10.16 10.52
N ILE A 112 1.44 -10.08 11.22
CA ILE A 112 1.26 -10.76 12.52
C ILE A 112 1.30 -12.27 12.34
N GLY A 113 0.65 -12.82 11.31
CA GLY A 113 0.71 -14.25 10.99
C GLY A 113 2.14 -14.74 10.75
N MET A 114 2.93 -13.99 9.98
CA MET A 114 4.34 -14.28 9.72
C MET A 114 5.19 -14.17 10.99
N LEU A 115 4.99 -13.12 11.79
CA LEU A 115 5.67 -12.92 13.07
C LEU A 115 5.44 -14.09 14.03
N LEU A 116 4.17 -14.50 14.21
CA LEU A 116 3.81 -15.65 15.03
C LEU A 116 4.37 -16.96 14.45
N SER A 117 4.29 -17.15 13.14
CA SER A 117 4.83 -18.34 12.47
C SER A 117 6.33 -18.46 12.68
N LEU A 118 7.07 -17.34 12.59
CA LEU A 118 8.51 -17.31 12.83
C LEU A 118 8.83 -17.56 14.31
N ALA A 119 8.27 -16.75 15.20
CA ALA A 119 8.59 -16.80 16.63
C ALA A 119 8.20 -18.14 17.28
N ARG A 120 7.11 -18.76 16.83
CA ARG A 120 6.61 -20.02 17.38
C ARG A 120 6.99 -21.26 16.56
N GLY A 121 7.77 -21.10 15.48
CA GLY A 121 8.20 -22.22 14.63
C GLY A 121 7.04 -22.94 13.91
N ILE A 122 5.88 -22.28 13.71
CA ILE A 122 4.65 -22.95 13.23
C ILE A 122 4.88 -23.60 11.85
N HIS A 123 5.54 -22.91 10.93
CA HIS A 123 5.77 -23.44 9.57
C HIS A 123 6.72 -24.64 9.57
N SER A 124 7.77 -24.64 10.42
CA SER A 124 8.70 -25.75 10.56
C SER A 124 8.00 -26.98 11.18
N ALA A 125 7.29 -26.75 12.29
CA ALA A 125 6.51 -27.80 12.95
C ALA A 125 5.45 -28.42 12.01
N HIS A 126 4.78 -27.61 11.19
CA HIS A 126 3.86 -28.10 10.16
C HIS A 126 4.59 -28.98 9.13
N GLY A 127 5.75 -28.53 8.66
CA GLY A 127 6.57 -29.29 7.69
C GLY A 127 7.04 -30.64 8.23
N ASP A 128 7.37 -30.72 9.52
CA ASP A 128 7.77 -31.95 10.17
C ASP A 128 6.57 -32.88 10.43
N PHE A 129 5.44 -32.30 10.82
CA PHE A 129 4.19 -33.05 11.01
C PHE A 129 3.75 -33.73 9.70
N VAL A 130 3.78 -33.06 8.58
CA VAL A 130 3.43 -33.63 7.26
C VAL A 130 4.35 -34.79 6.89
N LYS A 131 5.60 -34.79 7.36
CA LYS A 131 6.60 -35.80 7.08
C LYS A 131 6.58 -36.95 8.14
N GLY A 132 5.74 -36.86 9.17
CA GLY A 132 5.74 -37.79 10.28
C GLY A 132 7.03 -37.73 11.12
N LYS A 133 7.62 -36.53 11.24
CA LYS A 133 8.86 -36.26 11.98
C LYS A 133 8.66 -35.24 13.09
N GLU A 134 7.40 -35.01 13.46
CA GLU A 134 7.05 -34.05 14.50
C GLU A 134 7.67 -34.40 15.85
N LEU A 135 8.10 -33.37 16.55
CA LEU A 135 8.59 -33.43 17.92
C LEU A 135 7.59 -32.74 18.86
N TYR A 136 7.39 -33.33 20.02
CA TYR A 136 6.45 -32.82 21.04
C TYR A 136 7.17 -32.31 22.27
N GLY A 137 6.45 -31.54 23.07
CA GLY A 137 6.93 -31.06 24.37
C GLY A 137 8.15 -30.16 24.25
N LEU A 138 9.13 -30.37 25.12
CA LEU A 138 10.33 -29.53 25.18
C LEU A 138 11.15 -29.61 23.90
N GLU A 139 11.32 -30.81 23.37
CA GLU A 139 12.16 -31.01 22.14
C GLU A 139 11.59 -30.28 20.92
N GLY A 140 10.27 -30.20 20.81
CA GLY A 140 9.60 -29.47 19.71
C GLY A 140 9.53 -27.95 19.89
N ASN A 141 9.98 -27.41 21.04
CA ASN A 141 9.85 -26.00 21.39
C ASN A 141 11.17 -25.32 21.74
N THR A 142 12.31 -25.95 21.48
CA THR A 142 13.63 -25.44 21.88
C THR A 142 13.98 -24.07 21.26
N GLU A 143 13.44 -23.77 20.08
CA GLU A 143 13.72 -22.52 19.34
C GLU A 143 12.51 -21.57 19.31
N SER A 144 11.48 -21.89 20.08
CA SER A 144 10.28 -21.06 20.12
C SER A 144 10.44 -19.89 21.09
N GLU A 145 10.09 -18.69 20.63
CA GLU A 145 10.13 -17.47 21.42
C GLU A 145 8.72 -16.90 21.66
N LEU A 146 8.51 -16.26 22.79
CA LEU A 146 7.28 -15.52 23.07
C LEU A 146 7.37 -14.12 22.46
N ILE A 147 6.28 -13.63 21.92
CA ILE A 147 6.14 -12.22 21.51
C ILE A 147 5.70 -11.36 22.71
N SER A 148 4.94 -11.97 23.64
CA SER A 148 4.43 -11.25 24.81
C SER A 148 5.56 -10.72 25.69
N GLY A 149 5.55 -9.39 25.90
CA GLY A 149 6.54 -8.71 26.74
C GLY A 149 7.94 -8.59 26.15
N THR A 150 8.12 -8.91 24.85
CA THR A 150 9.44 -8.77 24.18
C THR A 150 9.65 -7.39 23.60
N ASP A 151 10.89 -7.06 23.24
CA ASP A 151 11.24 -5.86 22.49
C ASP A 151 11.03 -6.12 20.99
N LEU A 152 10.21 -5.30 20.34
CA LEU A 152 9.98 -5.32 18.89
C LEU A 152 10.46 -4.04 18.24
N GLY A 153 11.25 -4.16 17.17
CA GLY A 153 11.75 -3.05 16.38
C GLY A 153 10.92 -2.82 15.13
N PHE A 154 10.53 -1.57 14.87
CA PHE A 154 9.92 -1.14 13.62
C PHE A 154 10.90 -0.29 12.83
N ILE A 155 11.09 -0.62 11.55
CA ILE A 155 11.74 0.24 10.57
C ILE A 155 10.65 0.79 9.68
N GLY A 156 10.32 2.09 9.87
CA GLY A 156 9.14 2.73 9.30
C GLY A 156 7.88 2.58 10.16
N PHE A 157 7.11 3.68 10.31
CA PHE A 157 5.88 3.71 11.10
C PHE A 157 4.75 4.47 10.38
N GLY A 158 4.60 4.19 9.08
CA GLY A 158 3.49 4.65 8.25
C GLY A 158 2.18 3.88 8.54
N ASP A 159 1.25 3.87 7.59
CA ASP A 159 -0.06 3.24 7.76
C ASP A 159 0.04 1.75 8.13
N LEU A 160 0.97 1.01 7.51
CA LEU A 160 1.21 -0.40 7.83
C LEU A 160 1.76 -0.58 9.25
N GLY A 161 2.78 0.18 9.60
CA GLY A 161 3.38 0.10 10.95
C GLY A 161 2.37 0.38 12.04
N LYS A 162 1.52 1.39 11.86
CA LYS A 162 0.44 1.72 12.79
C LYS A 162 -0.61 0.61 12.89
N ALA A 163 -0.98 0.00 11.75
CA ALA A 163 -1.93 -1.10 11.74
C ALA A 163 -1.37 -2.33 12.47
N ILE A 164 -0.09 -2.67 12.25
CA ILE A 164 0.60 -3.76 12.96
C ILE A 164 0.69 -3.45 14.46
N HIS A 165 1.10 -2.22 14.83
CA HIS A 165 1.18 -1.78 16.22
C HIS A 165 -0.16 -1.99 16.94
N LYS A 166 -1.27 -1.59 16.31
CA LYS A 166 -2.61 -1.80 16.87
C LYS A 166 -2.93 -3.27 17.13
N LEU A 167 -2.54 -4.19 16.23
CA LEU A 167 -2.77 -5.62 16.40
C LEU A 167 -1.86 -6.23 17.47
N LEU A 168 -0.70 -5.66 17.73
CA LEU A 168 0.26 -6.15 18.73
C LEU A 168 -0.10 -5.78 20.17
N GLN A 169 -1.06 -4.88 20.40
CA GLN A 169 -1.42 -4.43 21.74
C GLN A 169 -1.75 -5.59 22.72
N GLY A 170 -2.39 -6.65 22.21
CA GLY A 170 -2.71 -7.85 23.00
C GLY A 170 -1.49 -8.65 23.49
N PHE A 171 -0.33 -8.47 22.88
CA PHE A 171 0.93 -9.10 23.28
C PHE A 171 1.76 -8.26 24.26
N ASN A 172 1.39 -6.99 24.43
CA ASN A 172 2.07 -6.04 25.31
C ASN A 172 3.61 -6.01 25.14
N PRO A 173 4.13 -5.88 23.88
CA PRO A 173 5.57 -5.77 23.65
C PRO A 173 6.06 -4.36 23.96
N THR A 174 7.37 -4.21 24.19
CA THR A 174 8.03 -2.91 24.14
C THR A 174 8.29 -2.57 22.66
N ILE A 175 7.75 -1.47 22.16
CA ILE A 175 7.93 -1.07 20.76
C ILE A 175 9.02 -0.02 20.65
N ARG A 176 9.97 -0.26 19.73
CA ARG A 176 11.01 0.71 19.33
C ARG A 176 10.85 1.02 17.85
N VAL A 177 10.77 2.30 17.51
CA VAL A 177 10.52 2.74 16.13
C VAL A 177 11.71 3.53 15.61
N PHE A 178 12.15 3.20 14.41
CA PHE A 178 13.02 4.06 13.59
C PHE A 178 12.23 4.48 12.34
N ASP A 179 11.96 5.78 12.21
CA ASP A 179 11.34 6.37 11.02
C ASP A 179 12.03 7.71 10.72
N PRO A 180 12.67 7.88 9.54
CA PRO A 180 13.40 9.11 9.22
C PRO A 180 12.48 10.32 8.92
N TRP A 181 11.19 10.09 8.74
CA TRP A 181 10.21 11.11 8.35
C TRP A 181 9.32 11.57 9.49
N LEU A 182 9.19 10.76 10.54
CA LEU A 182 8.34 11.03 11.69
C LEU A 182 9.15 11.59 12.86
N THR A 183 8.62 12.59 13.51
CA THR A 183 9.26 13.17 14.71
C THR A 183 9.03 12.28 15.93
N GLU A 184 9.95 12.31 16.90
CA GLU A 184 9.80 11.60 18.17
C GLU A 184 8.49 11.98 18.89
N SER A 185 8.15 13.28 18.91
CA SER A 185 6.92 13.77 19.52
C SER A 185 5.65 13.23 18.84
N TYR A 186 5.72 12.92 17.55
CA TYR A 186 4.63 12.27 16.84
C TYR A 186 4.54 10.80 17.26
N LEU A 187 5.66 10.07 17.25
CA LEU A 187 5.72 8.65 17.61
C LEU A 187 5.23 8.39 19.05
N LEU A 188 5.62 9.23 19.99
CA LEU A 188 5.18 9.14 21.39
C LEU A 188 3.65 9.36 21.57
N ARG A 189 2.98 10.07 20.66
CA ARG A 189 1.52 10.22 20.70
C ARG A 189 0.76 9.02 20.12
N GLU A 190 1.42 8.24 19.28
CA GLU A 190 0.82 7.03 18.73
C GLU A 190 0.88 5.83 19.68
N GLY A 191 1.58 5.95 20.84
CA GLY A 191 1.75 4.93 21.87
C GLY A 191 3.11 4.30 21.82
#